data_8dcdf0278bc9b3e82f0e6afb4d975fa8
#
_entry.id   8dcdf0278bc9b3e82f0e6afb4d975fa8
#
_cell.length_a   1.000
_cell.length_b   1.000
_cell.length_c   1.000
_cell.angle_alpha   90.00
_cell.angle_beta   90.00
_cell.angle_gamma   90.00
#
_symmetry.space_group_name_H-M   'P 1'
#
loop_
_entity.id
_entity.type
_entity.pdbx_description
1 polymer ?
#
loop_
_entity_poly.entity_id
_entity_poly.type
_entity_poly.pdbx_seq_one_letter_code
_entity_poly.pdbx_strand_id
1 'polypeptide(L)'
;MHQNTYPCVFIADDDEDDRFLLNLAFARHSPRCRLVFAHDGLALLDALSSSKTTPELIILDLNMPRLNGLEALKVLRHQPLYQTTPIVMLTTSEADYDRQQAEQLGANEFITKPMNSELLGQLVTQLRVNWLEGNCC
;
A
#
# COMPACT_ATOMS: atom_id res chain seq x y z
N MET A 1 -15.71 22.60 -12.49
CA MET A 1 -15.85 21.46 -12.10
C MET A 1 -14.89 20.96 -11.10
N HIS A 2 -15.23 20.06 -10.33
CA HIS A 2 -14.49 19.70 -9.33
C HIS A 2 -13.83 18.46 -9.58
N GLN A 3 -12.59 18.36 -9.33
CA GLN A 3 -11.83 17.21 -9.35
C GLN A 3 -11.97 16.54 -8.03
N ASN A 4 -11.97 15.24 -8.02
CA ASN A 4 -11.88 14.51 -6.79
C ASN A 4 -10.44 14.58 -6.34
N THR A 5 -10.20 15.32 -5.27
CA THR A 5 -8.85 15.52 -4.75
C THR A 5 -8.49 14.56 -3.63
N TYR A 6 -9.36 13.60 -3.33
CA TYR A 6 -9.03 12.62 -2.30
C TYR A 6 -7.88 11.75 -2.78
N PRO A 7 -6.88 11.51 -1.96
CA PRO A 7 -5.78 10.65 -2.35
C PRO A 7 -6.25 9.23 -2.60
N CYS A 8 -5.57 8.57 -3.49
CA CYS A 8 -5.85 7.20 -3.82
C CYS A 8 -4.74 6.33 -3.26
N VAL A 9 -5.10 5.36 -2.44
CA VAL A 9 -4.18 4.41 -1.85
C VAL A 9 -4.47 3.06 -2.48
N PHE A 10 -3.45 2.45 -3.10
CA PHE A 10 -3.59 1.13 -3.69
C PHE A 10 -3.00 0.11 -2.71
N ILE A 11 -3.74 -0.92 -2.42
CA ILE A 11 -3.35 -1.94 -1.45
C ILE A 11 -3.43 -3.31 -2.08
N ALA A 12 -2.32 -4.02 -2.14
CA ALA A 12 -2.28 -5.38 -2.64
C ALA A 12 -2.06 -6.34 -1.47
N ASP A 13 -3.01 -7.24 -1.24
CA ASP A 13 -2.96 -8.21 -0.16
C ASP A 13 -3.89 -9.36 -0.55
N ASP A 14 -3.39 -10.60 -0.49
CA ASP A 14 -4.18 -11.74 -0.93
C ASP A 14 -5.16 -12.25 0.13
N ASP A 15 -5.06 -11.76 1.36
CA ASP A 15 -5.93 -12.20 2.44
C ASP A 15 -7.15 -11.31 2.54
N GLU A 16 -8.33 -11.90 2.33
CA GLU A 16 -9.58 -11.16 2.33
C GLU A 16 -9.86 -10.52 3.68
N ASP A 17 -9.52 -11.20 4.78
CA ASP A 17 -9.74 -10.66 6.11
C ASP A 17 -8.83 -9.46 6.36
N ASP A 18 -7.60 -9.51 5.91
CA ASP A 18 -6.68 -8.39 6.05
C ASP A 18 -7.18 -7.18 5.26
N ARG A 19 -7.68 -7.40 4.03
CA ARG A 19 -8.25 -6.30 3.24
C ARG A 19 -9.44 -5.67 3.95
N PHE A 20 -10.30 -6.50 4.54
CA PHE A 20 -11.47 -6.02 5.27
C PHE A 20 -11.06 -5.16 6.45
N LEU A 21 -10.09 -5.64 7.24
CA LEU A 21 -9.62 -4.91 8.41
C LEU A 21 -8.94 -3.60 8.04
N LEU A 22 -8.16 -3.59 6.97
CA LEU A 22 -7.53 -2.36 6.48
C LEU A 22 -8.59 -1.36 6.02
N ASN A 23 -9.62 -1.84 5.34
CA ASN A 23 -10.69 -0.97 4.90
C ASN A 23 -11.39 -0.30 6.09
N LEU A 24 -11.66 -1.06 7.15
CA LEU A 24 -12.25 -0.51 8.35
C LEU A 24 -11.33 0.51 9.02
N ALA A 25 -10.05 0.20 9.10
CA ALA A 25 -9.08 1.08 9.76
C ALA A 25 -8.96 2.41 9.01
N PHE A 26 -8.92 2.37 7.67
CA PHE A 26 -8.87 3.59 6.88
C PHE A 26 -10.18 4.38 7.01
N ALA A 27 -11.31 3.69 7.02
CA ALA A 27 -12.60 4.38 7.17
C ALA A 27 -12.68 5.14 8.49
N ARG A 28 -12.04 4.62 9.52
CA ARG A 28 -12.07 5.21 10.84
C ARG A 28 -11.00 6.29 11.04
N HIS A 29 -9.79 6.05 10.53
CA HIS A 29 -8.65 6.91 10.85
C HIS A 29 -8.18 7.79 9.69
N SER A 30 -8.63 7.53 8.49
CA SER A 30 -8.28 8.34 7.33
C SER A 30 -9.43 8.27 6.31
N PRO A 31 -10.62 8.74 6.70
CA PRO A 31 -11.85 8.47 5.94
C PRO A 31 -11.93 9.13 4.58
N ARG A 32 -11.08 10.09 4.31
CA ARG A 32 -11.10 10.79 3.02
C ARG A 32 -10.22 10.13 1.96
N CYS A 33 -9.51 9.07 2.34
CA CYS A 33 -8.68 8.36 1.39
C CYS A 33 -9.52 7.41 0.56
N ARG A 34 -9.32 7.44 -0.75
CA ARG A 34 -9.98 6.50 -1.64
C ARG A 34 -9.07 5.29 -1.78
N LEU A 35 -9.60 4.10 -1.51
CA LEU A 35 -8.82 2.87 -1.51
C LEU A 35 -9.13 2.03 -2.73
N VAL A 36 -8.12 1.43 -3.32
CA VAL A 36 -8.27 0.45 -4.39
C VAL A 36 -7.54 -0.81 -3.94
N PHE A 37 -8.26 -1.91 -3.83
CA PHE A 37 -7.68 -3.17 -3.38
C PHE A 37 -7.39 -4.10 -4.53
N ALA A 38 -6.30 -4.84 -4.43
CA ALA A 38 -5.95 -5.88 -5.36
C ALA A 38 -5.57 -7.13 -4.57
N HIS A 39 -5.87 -8.30 -5.10
CA HIS A 39 -5.65 -9.55 -4.37
C HIS A 39 -4.31 -10.22 -4.70
N ASP A 40 -3.54 -9.67 -5.62
CA ASP A 40 -2.17 -10.13 -5.87
C ASP A 40 -1.43 -9.06 -6.69
N GLY A 41 -0.17 -9.35 -7.00
CA GLY A 41 0.68 -8.38 -7.69
C GLY A 41 0.23 -8.08 -9.11
N LEU A 42 -0.25 -9.09 -9.85
CA LEU A 42 -0.72 -8.85 -11.21
C LEU A 42 -1.98 -8.00 -11.22
N ALA A 43 -2.91 -8.28 -10.31
CA ALA A 43 -4.13 -7.49 -10.19
C ALA A 43 -3.80 -6.05 -9.82
N LEU A 44 -2.78 -5.84 -8.98
CA LEU A 44 -2.34 -4.51 -8.63
C LEU A 44 -1.83 -3.75 -9.87
N LEU A 45 -0.97 -4.38 -10.65
CA LEU A 45 -0.42 -3.73 -11.83
C LEU A 45 -1.53 -3.40 -12.85
N ASP A 46 -2.51 -4.29 -12.99
CA ASP A 46 -3.66 -4.03 -13.86
C ASP A 46 -4.47 -2.84 -13.35
N ALA A 47 -4.72 -2.80 -12.04
CA ALA A 47 -5.50 -1.72 -11.45
C ALA A 47 -4.78 -0.38 -11.64
N LEU A 48 -3.46 -0.36 -11.45
CA LEU A 48 -2.69 0.86 -11.62
C LEU A 48 -2.71 1.34 -13.07
N SER A 49 -2.57 0.42 -14.03
CA SER A 49 -2.54 0.81 -15.44
C SER A 49 -3.90 1.28 -15.94
N SER A 50 -4.97 0.85 -15.29
CA SER A 50 -6.33 1.25 -15.66
C SER A 50 -6.77 2.52 -14.95
N SER A 51 -6.01 2.97 -13.96
CA SER A 51 -6.40 4.11 -13.16
C SER A 51 -6.08 5.41 -13.89
N LYS A 52 -6.96 6.39 -13.74
CA LYS A 52 -6.75 7.71 -14.31
C LYS A 52 -6.00 8.63 -13.37
N THR A 53 -5.78 8.19 -12.13
CA THR A 53 -5.08 9.01 -11.14
C THR A 53 -3.82 8.27 -10.68
N THR A 54 -2.78 9.03 -10.40
CA THR A 54 -1.56 8.48 -9.84
C THR A 54 -1.78 8.21 -8.35
N PRO A 55 -1.36 7.06 -7.85
CA PRO A 55 -1.55 6.77 -6.42
C PRO A 55 -0.71 7.69 -5.56
N GLU A 56 -1.25 8.03 -4.40
CA GLU A 56 -0.49 8.78 -3.39
C GLU A 56 0.34 7.83 -2.53
N LEU A 57 -0.07 6.59 -2.44
CA LEU A 57 0.60 5.58 -1.63
C LEU A 57 0.25 4.20 -2.17
N ILE A 58 1.22 3.31 -2.20
CA ILE A 58 1.00 1.91 -2.54
C ILE A 58 1.43 1.07 -1.34
N ILE A 59 0.56 0.18 -0.88
CA ILE A 59 0.84 -0.75 0.20
C ILE A 59 0.88 -2.16 -0.38
N LEU A 60 1.97 -2.88 -0.16
CA LEU A 60 2.16 -4.21 -0.72
C LEU A 60 2.39 -5.24 0.36
N ASP A 61 1.66 -6.33 0.31
CA ASP A 61 2.03 -7.51 1.09
C ASP A 61 3.15 -8.23 0.35
N LEU A 62 3.99 -8.91 1.11
CA LEU A 62 5.11 -9.64 0.53
C LEU A 62 4.67 -10.92 -0.14
N ASN A 63 3.85 -11.71 0.55
CA ASN A 63 3.47 -13.04 0.11
C ASN A 63 2.13 -13.04 -0.60
N MET A 64 2.17 -13.05 -1.92
CA MET A 64 0.98 -13.08 -2.75
C MET A 64 1.21 -14.03 -3.91
N PRO A 65 0.16 -14.68 -4.41
CA PRO A 65 0.31 -15.56 -5.57
C PRO A 65 0.51 -14.76 -6.85
N ARG A 66 0.93 -15.44 -7.88
CA ARG A 66 1.14 -14.93 -9.24
C ARG A 66 2.27 -13.92 -9.36
N LEU A 67 2.28 -12.87 -8.58
CA LEU A 67 3.37 -11.90 -8.53
C LEU A 67 3.43 -11.41 -7.08
N ASN A 68 4.51 -11.69 -6.40
CA ASN A 68 4.62 -11.34 -4.97
C ASN A 68 5.00 -9.87 -4.79
N GLY A 69 5.05 -9.43 -3.53
CA GLY A 69 5.30 -8.02 -3.22
C GLY A 69 6.65 -7.50 -3.68
N LEU A 70 7.70 -8.30 -3.52
CA LEU A 70 9.03 -7.86 -3.96
C LEU A 70 9.10 -7.76 -5.47
N GLU A 71 8.46 -8.70 -6.17
CA GLU A 71 8.41 -8.67 -7.62
C GLU A 71 7.63 -7.46 -8.12
N ALA A 72 6.49 -7.17 -7.48
CA ALA A 72 5.69 -6.01 -7.84
C ALA A 72 6.46 -4.71 -7.60
N LEU A 73 7.14 -4.63 -6.47
CA LEU A 73 7.96 -3.47 -6.13
C LEU A 73 9.04 -3.23 -7.20
N LYS A 74 9.70 -4.29 -7.62
CA LYS A 74 10.74 -4.18 -8.63
C LYS A 74 10.17 -3.67 -9.95
N VAL A 75 9.04 -4.20 -10.38
CA VAL A 75 8.38 -3.76 -11.61
C VAL A 75 8.01 -2.29 -11.51
N LEU A 76 7.43 -1.87 -10.39
CA LEU A 76 6.99 -0.49 -10.23
C LEU A 76 8.17 0.48 -10.24
N ARG A 77 9.25 0.14 -9.58
CA ARG A 77 10.41 1.05 -9.53
C ARG A 77 11.14 1.18 -10.87
N HIS A 78 10.87 0.27 -11.80
CA HIS A 78 11.45 0.39 -13.15
C HIS A 78 10.55 1.23 -14.07
N GLN A 79 9.36 1.61 -13.63
CA GLN A 79 8.47 2.46 -14.43
C GLN A 79 8.62 3.91 -13.99
N PRO A 80 8.93 4.83 -14.90
CA PRO A 80 9.13 6.23 -14.52
C PRO A 80 7.98 6.84 -13.73
N LEU A 81 6.75 6.42 -14.04
CA LEU A 81 5.56 6.94 -13.39
C LEU A 81 5.54 6.69 -11.88
N TYR A 82 6.16 5.61 -11.43
CA TYR A 82 6.10 5.22 -10.02
C TYR A 82 7.44 5.30 -9.29
N GLN A 83 8.42 5.95 -9.87
CA GLN A 83 9.76 5.97 -9.27
C GLN A 83 9.80 6.73 -7.94
N THR A 84 8.92 7.71 -7.76
CA THR A 84 8.89 8.48 -6.52
C THR A 84 7.64 8.25 -5.69
N THR A 85 6.74 7.38 -6.14
CA THR A 85 5.53 7.07 -5.38
C THR A 85 5.92 6.36 -4.09
N PRO A 86 5.40 6.77 -2.93
CA PRO A 86 5.66 6.05 -1.69
C PRO A 86 5.13 4.62 -1.78
N ILE A 87 5.97 3.65 -1.47
CA ILE A 87 5.59 2.25 -1.44
C ILE A 87 6.00 1.68 -0.09
N VAL A 88 5.02 1.15 0.63
CA VAL A 88 5.21 0.57 1.95
C VAL A 88 4.91 -0.92 1.88
N MET A 89 5.84 -1.74 2.38
CA MET A 89 5.58 -3.17 2.52
C MET A 89 4.87 -3.40 3.84
N LEU A 90 3.77 -4.13 3.83
CA LEU A 90 3.01 -4.44 5.02
C LEU A 90 2.75 -5.94 5.03
N THR A 91 3.46 -6.66 5.87
CA THR A 91 3.50 -8.11 5.78
C THR A 91 3.66 -8.74 7.16
N THR A 92 3.33 -10.03 7.27
CA THR A 92 3.57 -10.77 8.50
C THR A 92 5.03 -11.21 8.63
N SER A 93 5.84 -11.07 7.57
CA SER A 93 7.23 -11.47 7.63
C SER A 93 8.03 -10.57 8.57
N GLU A 94 8.88 -11.18 9.39
CA GLU A 94 9.81 -10.45 10.24
C GLU A 94 11.25 -10.76 9.86
N ALA A 95 11.45 -11.39 8.71
CA ALA A 95 12.79 -11.80 8.29
C ALA A 95 13.63 -10.61 7.86
N ASP A 96 14.84 -10.52 8.40
CA ASP A 96 15.76 -9.44 8.01
C ASP A 96 16.09 -9.48 6.53
N TYR A 97 16.16 -10.67 5.95
CA TYR A 97 16.43 -10.82 4.53
C TYR A 97 15.35 -10.13 3.70
N ASP A 98 14.09 -10.33 4.07
CA ASP A 98 12.98 -9.71 3.32
C ASP A 98 13.01 -8.21 3.45
N ARG A 99 13.33 -7.71 4.64
CA ARG A 99 13.46 -6.27 4.88
C ARG A 99 14.58 -5.67 4.02
N GLN A 100 15.71 -6.35 4.00
CA GLN A 100 16.86 -5.86 3.23
C GLN A 100 16.56 -5.86 1.73
N GLN A 101 15.89 -6.89 1.24
CA GLN A 101 15.52 -6.97 -0.17
C GLN A 101 14.55 -5.85 -0.53
N ALA A 102 13.57 -5.58 0.32
CA ALA A 102 12.61 -4.52 0.08
C ALA A 102 13.31 -3.16 0.03
N GLU A 103 14.22 -2.91 0.95
CA GLU A 103 14.97 -1.66 0.97
C GLU A 103 15.81 -1.49 -0.30
N GLN A 104 16.49 -2.54 -0.70
CA GLN A 104 17.33 -2.49 -1.90
C GLN A 104 16.51 -2.26 -3.16
N LEU A 105 15.29 -2.76 -3.19
CA LEU A 105 14.40 -2.59 -4.34
C LEU A 105 13.65 -1.26 -4.31
N GLY A 106 13.82 -0.48 -3.25
CA GLY A 106 13.28 0.87 -3.22
C GLY A 106 11.99 1.08 -2.44
N ALA A 107 11.66 0.18 -1.50
CA ALA A 107 10.53 0.41 -0.61
C ALA A 107 10.85 1.55 0.34
N ASN A 108 9.85 2.36 0.64
CA ASN A 108 10.02 3.45 1.59
C ASN A 108 9.94 2.98 3.04
N GLU A 109 9.15 1.95 3.31
CA GLU A 109 9.05 1.36 4.64
C GLU A 109 8.75 -0.12 4.55
N PHE A 110 9.14 -0.86 5.58
CA PHE A 110 8.82 -2.26 5.72
C PHE A 110 8.21 -2.43 7.11
N ILE A 111 6.93 -2.75 7.16
CA ILE A 111 6.18 -2.78 8.41
C ILE A 111 5.57 -4.16 8.60
N THR A 112 5.74 -4.72 9.79
CA THR A 112 5.10 -5.97 10.16
C THR A 112 3.64 -5.70 10.48
N LYS A 113 2.73 -6.52 9.96
CA LYS A 113 1.30 -6.35 10.17
C LYS A 113 0.98 -6.37 11.67
N PRO A 114 0.19 -5.40 12.14
CA PRO A 114 -0.20 -5.37 13.55
C PRO A 114 -1.13 -6.53 13.90
N MET A 115 -1.10 -6.94 15.16
CA MET A 115 -1.85 -8.10 15.63
C MET A 115 -3.28 -7.78 16.08
N ASN A 116 -3.63 -6.51 16.23
CA ASN A 116 -4.97 -6.15 16.68
C ASN A 116 -5.44 -4.86 16.02
N SER A 117 -6.72 -4.57 16.16
CA SER A 117 -7.34 -3.44 15.47
C SER A 117 -6.86 -2.09 15.99
N GLU A 118 -6.51 -2.00 17.26
CA GLU A 118 -6.02 -0.76 17.82
C GLU A 118 -4.69 -0.38 17.20
N LEU A 119 -3.77 -1.34 17.11
CA LEU A 119 -2.46 -1.11 16.50
C LEU A 119 -2.60 -0.85 15.00
N LEU A 120 -3.55 -1.49 14.35
CA LEU A 120 -3.81 -1.25 12.94
C LEU A 120 -4.31 0.19 12.73
N GLY A 121 -5.16 0.68 13.62
CA GLY A 121 -5.61 2.08 13.57
C GLY A 121 -4.46 3.05 13.75
N GLN A 122 -3.54 2.75 14.68
CA GLN A 122 -2.36 3.58 14.88
C GLN A 122 -1.48 3.58 13.63
N LEU A 123 -1.34 2.42 12.99
CA LEU A 123 -0.58 2.31 11.76
C LEU A 123 -1.18 3.18 10.65
N VAL A 124 -2.50 3.14 10.47
CA VAL A 124 -3.15 3.94 9.44
C VAL A 124 -2.95 5.43 9.70
N THR A 125 -3.05 5.85 10.96
CA THR A 125 -2.79 7.24 11.34
C THR A 125 -1.35 7.62 10.98
N GLN A 126 -0.40 6.73 11.27
CA GLN A 126 1.00 6.97 10.96
C GLN A 126 1.22 7.10 9.45
N LEU A 127 0.60 6.21 8.67
CA LEU A 127 0.70 6.26 7.22
C LEU A 127 0.12 7.55 6.67
N ARG A 128 -0.99 8.01 7.24
CA ARG A 128 -1.59 9.26 6.82
C ARG A 128 -0.64 10.43 7.07
N VAL A 129 -0.07 10.48 8.25
CA VAL A 129 0.84 11.57 8.62
C VAL A 129 2.10 11.55 7.76
N ASN A 130 2.67 10.38 7.54
CA ASN A 130 3.94 10.27 6.84
C ASN A 130 3.82 10.43 5.33
N TRP A 131 2.74 9.95 4.73
CA TRP A 131 2.66 9.86 3.27
C TRP A 131 1.48 10.58 2.65
N LEU A 132 0.44 10.85 3.41
CA LEU A 132 -0.80 11.42 2.88
C LEU A 132 -1.12 12.81 3.45
N GLU A 133 -0.26 13.29 4.32
CA GLU A 133 -0.48 14.55 5.03
C GLU A 133 -0.68 15.69 4.04
N GLY A 134 -1.69 16.49 4.28
CA GLY A 134 -2.00 17.61 3.41
C GLY A 134 -2.97 17.24 2.30
N ASN A 135 -3.13 15.96 2.02
CA ASN A 135 -4.03 15.53 0.98
C ASN A 135 -5.23 14.79 1.54
N CYS A 136 -5.06 14.16 2.66
CA CYS A 136 -6.07 13.31 3.23
C CYS A 136 -6.59 13.90 4.46
N CYS A 137 -7.36 14.82 4.34
CA CYS A 137 -8.00 15.53 5.45
C CYS A 137 -7.15 15.90 6.55
#